data_eab27493a29cd13578c978c6acfe9cf4
#
_entry.id   eab27493a29cd13578c978c6acfe9cf4
#
_cell.length_a   1.000
_cell.length_b   1.000
_cell.length_c   1.000
_cell.angle_alpha   90.00
_cell.angle_beta   90.00
_cell.angle_gamma   90.00
#
_symmetry.space_group_name_H-M   'P 1'
#
loop_
_entity.id
_entity.type
_entity.pdbx_description
1 polymer ?
#
loop_
_entity_poly.entity_id
_entity_poly.type
_entity_poly.pdbx_seq_one_letter_code
_entity_poly.pdbx_strand_id
1 'polypeptide(L)'
;LLQSSSPSYILMAGMDECIRAVSGRNDVWTAYTESLERTRKELGRLKYLRLLETERYDRSKLVISAKGTLLKRADGSRKEFTGRELYRLLLERYHLQMEMAAGSYIIAMTGPGDTNEGLQRLVSALVEIDKALSAAEGQAGEEAEENRTEAVQARENGFEKYTGEENCSAGVSGKLQQQEQVLS
;
A
#
# COMPACT_ATOMS: atom_id res chain seq x y z
N LEU A 1 10.63 28.90 -19.86
CA LEU A 1 11.21 30.10 -19.21
C LEU A 1 11.76 29.67 -17.84
N LEU A 2 13.08 29.45 -17.79
CA LEU A 2 13.79 29.00 -16.58
C LEU A 2 14.61 30.16 -15.95
N GLN A 3 14.19 31.40 -16.18
CA GLN A 3 14.89 32.57 -15.66
C GLN A 3 14.12 33.19 -14.49
N SER A 4 14.85 33.42 -13.40
CA SER A 4 14.38 34.23 -12.29
C SER A 4 14.87 35.67 -12.48
N SER A 5 13.98 36.65 -12.32
CA SER A 5 14.34 38.06 -12.39
C SER A 5 15.10 38.55 -11.16
N SER A 6 15.07 37.79 -10.07
CA SER A 6 15.73 38.12 -8.79
C SER A 6 16.41 36.88 -8.22
N PRO A 7 17.67 36.65 -8.56
CA PRO A 7 18.39 35.48 -8.06
C PRO A 7 18.58 35.57 -6.54
N SER A 8 18.27 34.48 -5.83
CA SER A 8 18.55 34.36 -4.40
C SER A 8 20.01 33.99 -4.18
N TYR A 9 20.81 34.88 -3.64
CA TYR A 9 22.22 34.60 -3.33
C TYR A 9 22.38 33.47 -2.32
N ILE A 10 21.45 33.30 -1.39
CA ILE A 10 21.44 32.20 -0.43
C ILE A 10 21.28 30.84 -1.15
N LEU A 11 20.36 30.74 -2.11
CA LEU A 11 20.19 29.52 -2.91
C LEU A 11 21.40 29.26 -3.81
N MET A 12 21.99 30.30 -4.38
CA MET A 12 23.22 30.17 -5.19
C MET A 12 24.40 29.70 -4.36
N ALA A 13 24.58 30.25 -3.16
CA ALA A 13 25.63 29.79 -2.23
C ALA A 13 25.42 28.35 -1.80
N GLY A 14 24.17 27.94 -1.53
CA GLY A 14 23.81 26.57 -1.22
C GLY A 14 24.12 25.60 -2.37
N MET A 15 23.81 25.97 -3.62
CA MET A 15 24.17 25.16 -4.80
C MET A 15 25.70 25.02 -4.95
N ASP A 16 26.44 26.11 -4.79
CA ASP A 16 27.90 26.08 -4.86
C ASP A 16 28.50 25.16 -3.78
N GLU A 17 28.01 25.25 -2.56
CA GLU A 17 28.43 24.38 -1.46
C GLU A 17 28.07 22.90 -1.70
N CYS A 18 26.89 22.61 -2.22
CA CYS A 18 26.52 21.25 -2.63
C CYS A 18 27.48 20.69 -3.69
N ILE A 19 27.80 21.49 -4.70
CA ILE A 19 28.77 21.08 -5.74
C ILE A 19 30.15 20.81 -5.12
N ARG A 20 30.64 21.68 -4.25
CA ARG A 20 31.92 21.49 -3.55
C ARG A 20 31.93 20.25 -2.68
N ALA A 21 30.84 19.98 -1.97
CA ALA A 21 30.73 18.83 -1.08
C ALA A 21 30.85 17.48 -1.82
N VAL A 22 30.44 17.41 -3.09
CA VAL A 22 30.45 16.16 -3.87
C VAL A 22 31.48 16.11 -4.98
N SER A 23 32.04 17.27 -5.42
CA SER A 23 33.05 17.32 -6.48
C SER A 23 34.36 16.65 -6.07
N GLY A 24 34.81 15.69 -6.88
CA GLY A 24 36.04 14.93 -6.62
C GLY A 24 35.96 13.97 -5.42
N ARG A 25 34.80 13.83 -4.79
CA ARG A 25 34.60 12.99 -3.62
C ARG A 25 34.04 11.62 -4.01
N ASN A 26 34.88 10.80 -4.66
CA ASN A 26 34.50 9.44 -5.06
C ASN A 26 34.12 8.57 -3.87
N ASP A 27 34.70 8.81 -2.69
CA ASP A 27 34.38 8.14 -1.44
C ASP A 27 32.89 8.33 -1.06
N VAL A 28 32.38 9.56 -1.17
CA VAL A 28 30.97 9.88 -0.88
C VAL A 28 30.03 9.16 -1.84
N TRP A 29 30.34 9.18 -3.12
CA TRP A 29 29.53 8.50 -4.14
C TRP A 29 29.56 6.98 -3.99
N THR A 30 30.72 6.40 -3.69
CA THR A 30 30.85 4.97 -3.44
C THR A 30 30.02 4.54 -2.24
N ALA A 31 30.17 5.23 -1.10
CA ALA A 31 29.41 4.93 0.11
C ALA A 31 27.88 5.04 -0.11
N TYR A 32 27.45 6.08 -0.82
CA TYR A 32 26.04 6.26 -1.19
C TYR A 32 25.52 5.13 -2.07
N THR A 33 26.23 4.81 -3.15
CA THR A 33 25.79 3.77 -4.09
C THR A 33 25.72 2.40 -3.42
N GLU A 34 26.68 2.05 -2.57
CA GLU A 34 26.65 0.80 -1.80
C GLU A 34 25.47 0.73 -0.84
N SER A 35 25.15 1.85 -0.16
CA SER A 35 24.02 1.94 0.74
C SER A 35 22.69 1.84 -0.02
N LEU A 36 22.60 2.50 -1.16
CA LEU A 36 21.45 2.45 -2.04
C LEU A 36 21.21 1.03 -2.58
N GLU A 37 22.26 0.32 -3.04
CA GLU A 37 22.14 -1.05 -3.51
C GLU A 37 21.66 -2.01 -2.42
N ARG A 38 22.16 -1.89 -1.20
CA ARG A 38 21.65 -2.66 -0.05
C ARG A 38 20.19 -2.39 0.18
N THR A 39 19.80 -1.12 0.22
CA THR A 39 18.41 -0.67 0.39
C THR A 39 17.51 -1.28 -0.68
N ARG A 40 17.89 -1.19 -1.96
CA ARG A 40 17.12 -1.77 -3.07
C ARG A 40 16.97 -3.29 -2.94
N LYS A 41 18.06 -3.98 -2.57
CA LYS A 41 18.05 -5.44 -2.35
C LYS A 41 17.08 -5.85 -1.23
N GLU A 42 17.01 -5.09 -0.15
CA GLU A 42 16.09 -5.34 0.95
C GLU A 42 14.65 -5.05 0.55
N LEU A 43 14.39 -3.92 -0.11
CA LEU A 43 13.07 -3.57 -0.63
C LEU A 43 12.56 -4.53 -1.71
N GLY A 44 13.44 -5.14 -2.47
CA GLY A 44 13.09 -6.19 -3.46
C GLY A 44 12.52 -7.48 -2.84
N ARG A 45 12.58 -7.64 -1.50
CA ARG A 45 12.02 -8.79 -0.77
C ARG A 45 10.60 -8.58 -0.26
N LEU A 46 10.06 -7.36 -0.40
CA LEU A 46 8.69 -7.05 -0.02
C LEU A 46 7.70 -7.87 -0.85
N LYS A 47 6.58 -8.27 -0.25
CA LYS A 47 5.58 -9.14 -0.88
C LYS A 47 4.35 -8.38 -1.37
N TYR A 48 3.82 -7.49 -0.55
CA TYR A 48 2.63 -6.68 -0.81
C TYR A 48 2.97 -5.33 -1.38
N LEU A 49 4.02 -4.72 -0.86
CA LEU A 49 4.65 -3.56 -1.44
C LEU A 49 5.73 -4.02 -2.43
N ARG A 50 5.89 -3.32 -3.53
CA ARG A 50 6.86 -3.70 -4.57
C ARG A 50 7.71 -2.52 -4.97
N LEU A 51 9.03 -2.70 -4.94
CA LEU A 51 9.96 -1.78 -5.58
C LEU A 51 9.82 -1.93 -7.10
N LEU A 52 9.42 -0.86 -7.79
CA LEU A 52 9.29 -0.87 -9.24
C LEU A 52 10.63 -0.53 -9.89
N GLU A 53 10.99 -1.34 -10.87
CA GLU A 53 12.16 -1.15 -11.72
C GLU A 53 11.76 -1.33 -13.17
N THR A 54 12.31 -0.50 -14.05
CA THR A 54 12.09 -0.53 -15.50
C THR A 54 13.44 -0.65 -16.19
N GLU A 55 13.48 -0.84 -17.52
CA GLU A 55 14.74 -0.93 -18.25
C GLU A 55 15.61 0.32 -18.13
N ARG A 56 14.95 1.50 -18.02
CA ARG A 56 15.63 2.79 -17.86
C ARG A 56 14.97 3.55 -16.71
N TYR A 57 15.64 3.63 -15.59
CA TYR A 57 15.17 4.37 -14.42
C TYR A 57 16.31 5.01 -13.67
N ASP A 58 16.00 6.07 -12.98
CA ASP A 58 16.92 6.73 -12.06
C ASP A 58 17.02 5.90 -10.77
N ARG A 59 18.18 5.31 -10.54
CA ARG A 59 18.41 4.42 -9.39
C ARG A 59 18.26 5.13 -8.04
N SER A 60 18.48 6.45 -8.01
CA SER A 60 18.30 7.28 -6.80
C SER A 60 16.83 7.41 -6.39
N LYS A 61 15.90 7.11 -7.28
CA LYS A 61 14.45 7.13 -7.01
C LYS A 61 13.96 5.74 -6.65
N LEU A 62 13.42 5.61 -5.46
CA LEU A 62 12.78 4.39 -4.98
C LEU A 62 11.27 4.53 -5.18
N VAL A 63 10.74 3.88 -6.21
CA VAL A 63 9.30 3.87 -6.52
C VAL A 63 8.69 2.64 -5.86
N ILE A 64 7.90 2.86 -4.81
CA ILE A 64 7.26 1.79 -4.04
C ILE A 64 5.78 1.74 -4.40
N SER A 65 5.36 0.62 -4.98
CA SER A 65 3.98 0.39 -5.39
C SER A 65 3.25 -0.48 -4.36
N ALA A 66 2.02 -0.07 -4.05
CA ALA A 66 1.04 -0.82 -3.28
C ALA A 66 -0.08 -1.41 -4.17
N LYS A 67 0.11 -1.39 -5.50
CA LYS A 67 -0.90 -1.83 -6.47
C LYS A 67 -1.29 -3.29 -6.26
N GLY A 68 -2.60 -3.52 -6.14
CA GLY A 68 -3.17 -4.86 -5.96
C GLY A 68 -3.23 -5.30 -4.49
N THR A 69 -2.74 -4.50 -3.54
CA THR A 69 -2.90 -4.76 -2.11
C THR A 69 -4.28 -4.34 -1.66
N LEU A 70 -5.03 -5.24 -1.05
CA LEU A 70 -6.38 -5.00 -0.56
C LEU A 70 -6.41 -5.01 0.96
N LEU A 71 -7.08 -4.01 1.55
CA LEU A 71 -7.36 -3.95 2.98
C LEU A 71 -8.82 -4.33 3.24
N LYS A 72 -9.06 -5.20 4.23
CA LYS A 72 -10.39 -5.50 4.74
C LYS A 72 -10.87 -4.36 5.64
N ARG A 73 -12.08 -3.88 5.43
CA ARG A 73 -12.74 -2.90 6.30
C ARG A 73 -13.53 -3.60 7.39
N ALA A 74 -13.90 -2.85 8.41
CA ALA A 74 -14.73 -3.34 9.53
C ALA A 74 -16.12 -3.84 9.06
N ASP A 75 -16.63 -3.35 7.93
CA ASP A 75 -17.87 -3.78 7.30
C ASP A 75 -17.73 -5.06 6.42
N GLY A 76 -16.52 -5.66 6.41
CA GLY A 76 -16.21 -6.83 5.58
C GLY A 76 -15.85 -6.51 4.12
N SER A 77 -16.04 -5.28 3.66
CA SER A 77 -15.67 -4.88 2.30
C SER A 77 -14.14 -4.79 2.15
N ARG A 78 -13.64 -4.97 0.92
CA ARG A 78 -12.23 -4.82 0.58
C ARG A 78 -11.98 -3.49 -0.13
N LYS A 79 -10.95 -2.79 0.27
CA LYS A 79 -10.52 -1.54 -0.35
C LYS A 79 -9.06 -1.65 -0.80
N GLU A 80 -8.73 -1.14 -1.97
CA GLU A 80 -7.35 -1.05 -2.44
C GLU A 80 -6.54 -0.09 -1.53
N PHE A 81 -5.36 -0.55 -1.11
CA PHE A 81 -4.40 0.26 -0.37
C PHE A 81 -3.69 1.21 -1.33
N THR A 82 -3.86 2.50 -1.13
CA THR A 82 -3.39 3.53 -2.04
C THR A 82 -2.00 4.06 -1.68
N GLY A 83 -1.30 4.62 -2.66
CA GLY A 83 -0.04 5.32 -2.42
C GLY A 83 -0.19 6.50 -1.44
N ARG A 84 -1.33 7.18 -1.44
CA ARG A 84 -1.62 8.26 -0.49
C ARG A 84 -1.77 7.74 0.96
N GLU A 85 -2.37 6.57 1.15
CA GLU A 85 -2.47 5.95 2.47
C GLU A 85 -1.10 5.50 2.95
N LEU A 86 -0.29 4.91 2.08
CA LEU A 86 1.09 4.54 2.38
C LEU A 86 1.93 5.78 2.74
N TYR A 87 1.83 6.86 1.97
CA TYR A 87 2.51 8.13 2.24
C TYR A 87 2.15 8.67 3.62
N ARG A 88 0.85 8.76 3.92
CA ARG A 88 0.37 9.27 5.20
C ARG A 88 0.84 8.41 6.36
N LEU A 89 0.80 7.09 6.23
CA LEU A 89 1.28 6.16 7.24
C LEU A 89 2.77 6.33 7.52
N LEU A 90 3.60 6.48 6.49
CA LEU A 90 5.03 6.75 6.63
C LEU A 90 5.30 8.08 7.32
N LEU A 91 4.56 9.13 6.95
CA LEU A 91 4.71 10.47 7.53
C LEU A 91 4.28 10.50 9.02
N GLU A 92 3.09 10.00 9.34
CA GLU A 92 2.49 10.14 10.66
C GLU A 92 3.10 9.18 11.69
N ARG A 93 3.35 7.91 11.30
CA ARG A 93 3.83 6.89 12.23
C ARG A 93 5.35 6.78 12.28
N TYR A 94 6.01 6.93 11.13
CA TYR A 94 7.46 6.71 11.03
C TYR A 94 8.27 8.00 10.87
N HIS A 95 7.58 9.14 10.73
CA HIS A 95 8.20 10.47 10.49
C HIS A 95 9.12 10.46 9.27
N LEU A 96 8.67 9.79 8.22
CA LEU A 96 9.34 9.69 6.93
C LEU A 96 8.49 10.39 5.86
N GLN A 97 8.99 11.51 5.37
CA GLN A 97 8.36 12.26 4.29
C GLN A 97 8.90 11.78 2.94
N MET A 98 8.00 11.37 2.05
CA MET A 98 8.34 10.99 0.69
C MET A 98 8.23 12.21 -0.24
N GLU A 99 8.86 12.14 -1.40
CA GLU A 99 8.79 13.20 -2.42
C GLU A 99 7.37 13.37 -2.95
N MET A 100 6.70 12.26 -3.29
CA MET A 100 5.32 12.30 -3.76
C MET A 100 4.58 10.99 -3.54
N ALA A 101 3.24 11.08 -3.60
CA ALA A 101 2.34 9.94 -3.68
C ALA A 101 1.34 10.15 -4.81
N ALA A 102 1.11 9.12 -5.63
CA ALA A 102 0.12 9.17 -6.70
C ALA A 102 -0.50 7.77 -6.91
N GLY A 103 -1.83 7.74 -7.10
CA GLY A 103 -2.52 6.47 -7.34
C GLY A 103 -2.16 5.40 -6.32
N SER A 104 -1.45 4.38 -6.77
CA SER A 104 -1.04 3.22 -5.97
C SER A 104 0.45 3.20 -5.60
N TYR A 105 1.19 4.29 -5.75
CA TYR A 105 2.63 4.30 -5.46
C TYR A 105 3.09 5.57 -4.75
N ILE A 106 4.27 5.49 -4.14
CA ILE A 106 5.04 6.60 -3.57
C ILE A 106 6.42 6.65 -4.22
N ILE A 107 7.05 7.82 -4.15
CA ILE A 107 8.44 8.01 -4.58
C ILE A 107 9.26 8.56 -3.41
N ALA A 108 10.34 7.87 -3.07
CA ALA A 108 11.40 8.40 -2.24
C ALA A 108 12.57 8.81 -3.15
N MET A 109 13.05 10.04 -3.01
CA MET A 109 14.28 10.51 -3.64
C MET A 109 15.42 10.36 -2.66
N THR A 110 16.54 9.83 -3.15
CA THR A 110 17.75 9.64 -2.34
C THR A 110 18.94 10.34 -2.97
N GLY A 111 19.94 10.65 -2.19
CA GLY A 111 21.15 11.33 -2.62
C GLY A 111 22.34 11.05 -1.71
N PRO A 112 23.54 11.55 -2.09
CA PRO A 112 24.76 11.33 -1.30
C PRO A 112 24.75 12.01 0.07
N GLY A 113 23.77 12.87 0.35
CA GLY A 113 23.53 13.47 1.67
C GLY A 113 22.69 12.59 2.62
N ASP A 114 22.08 11.52 2.11
CA ASP A 114 21.31 10.62 2.96
C ASP A 114 22.23 9.71 3.78
N THR A 115 21.90 9.58 5.06
CA THR A 115 22.66 8.70 5.95
C THR A 115 22.21 7.24 5.79
N ASN A 116 23.11 6.32 6.10
CA ASN A 116 22.79 4.90 6.13
C ASN A 116 21.65 4.59 7.12
N GLU A 117 21.60 5.28 8.26
CA GLU A 117 20.52 5.17 9.25
C GLU A 117 19.17 5.64 8.67
N GLY A 118 19.17 6.72 7.89
CA GLY A 118 17.98 7.23 7.22
C GLY A 118 17.40 6.21 6.24
N LEU A 119 18.24 5.60 5.42
CA LEU A 119 17.85 4.55 4.48
C LEU A 119 17.37 3.28 5.21
N GLN A 120 18.04 2.88 6.28
CA GLN A 120 17.63 1.73 7.10
C GLN A 120 16.29 1.97 7.82
N ARG A 121 16.02 3.20 8.27
CA ARG A 121 14.70 3.55 8.82
C ARG A 121 13.59 3.39 7.78
N LEU A 122 13.83 3.82 6.54
CA LEU A 122 12.87 3.64 5.44
C LEU A 122 12.61 2.15 5.18
N VAL A 123 13.67 1.34 5.08
CA VAL A 123 13.55 -0.12 4.89
C VAL A 123 12.75 -0.74 6.01
N SER A 124 13.10 -0.44 7.27
CA SER A 124 12.44 -1.02 8.45
C SER A 124 10.95 -0.67 8.48
N ALA A 125 10.60 0.59 8.18
CA ALA A 125 9.21 1.03 8.11
C ALA A 125 8.42 0.28 7.02
N LEU A 126 8.98 0.17 5.82
CA LEU A 126 8.31 -0.53 4.71
C LEU A 126 8.18 -2.03 4.97
N VAL A 127 9.17 -2.68 5.59
CA VAL A 127 9.11 -4.09 5.98
C VAL A 127 8.04 -4.31 7.07
N GLU A 128 7.93 -3.41 8.05
CA GLU A 128 6.89 -3.49 9.08
C GLU A 128 5.50 -3.34 8.48
N ILE A 129 5.31 -2.38 7.58
CA ILE A 129 4.04 -2.18 6.86
C ILE A 129 3.71 -3.41 6.01
N ASP A 130 4.66 -3.95 5.27
CA ASP A 130 4.47 -5.13 4.41
C ASP A 130 4.05 -6.36 5.24
N LYS A 131 4.64 -6.57 6.41
CA LYS A 131 4.23 -7.61 7.37
C LYS A 131 2.83 -7.38 7.92
N ALA A 132 2.47 -6.13 8.24
CA ALA A 132 1.13 -5.81 8.72
C ALA A 132 0.06 -6.07 7.66
N LEU A 133 0.36 -5.77 6.39
CA LEU A 133 -0.50 -6.09 5.25
C LEU A 133 -0.68 -7.61 5.09
N SER A 134 0.40 -8.39 5.26
CA SER A 134 0.35 -9.86 5.26
C SER A 134 -0.54 -10.42 6.34
N ALA A 135 -0.42 -9.93 7.58
CA ALA A 135 -1.24 -10.37 8.71
C ALA A 135 -2.73 -10.06 8.50
N ALA A 136 -3.03 -8.89 7.94
CA ALA A 136 -4.41 -8.49 7.64
C ALA A 136 -5.06 -9.36 6.55
N GLU A 137 -4.28 -9.90 5.62
CA GLU A 137 -4.79 -10.82 4.59
C GLU A 137 -4.94 -12.26 5.12
N GLY A 138 -4.02 -12.71 5.99
CA GLY A 138 -4.08 -14.03 6.64
C GLY A 138 -5.33 -14.19 7.52
N GLN A 139 -5.63 -13.20 8.35
CA GLN A 139 -6.84 -13.18 9.18
C GLN A 139 -8.13 -13.17 8.33
N ALA A 140 -8.12 -12.50 7.17
CA ALA A 140 -9.24 -12.51 6.25
C ALA A 140 -9.47 -13.88 5.58
N GLY A 141 -8.42 -14.68 5.43
CA GLY A 141 -8.50 -16.06 4.91
C GLY A 141 -9.11 -17.03 5.93
N GLU A 142 -8.66 -16.95 7.18
CA GLU A 142 -9.15 -17.80 8.28
C GLU A 142 -10.62 -17.53 8.60
N GLU A 143 -11.05 -16.26 8.71
CA GLU A 143 -12.45 -15.90 8.92
C GLU A 143 -13.36 -16.28 7.73
N ALA A 144 -12.84 -16.25 6.50
CA ALA A 144 -13.62 -16.66 5.32
C ALA A 144 -13.83 -18.19 5.28
N GLU A 145 -12.84 -18.97 5.74
CA GLU A 145 -12.90 -20.43 5.85
C GLU A 145 -13.86 -20.85 6.99
N GLU A 146 -13.78 -20.15 8.15
CA GLU A 146 -14.65 -20.38 9.30
C GLU A 146 -16.11 -20.08 8.96
N ASN A 147 -16.40 -18.93 8.35
CA ASN A 147 -17.74 -18.57 7.87
C ASN A 147 -18.27 -19.53 6.80
N ARG A 148 -17.38 -20.09 5.95
CA ARG A 148 -17.77 -21.08 4.94
C ARG A 148 -18.12 -22.42 5.59
N THR A 149 -17.37 -22.82 6.60
CA THR A 149 -17.59 -24.04 7.37
C THR A 149 -18.90 -23.95 8.17
N GLU A 150 -19.16 -22.80 8.82
CA GLU A 150 -20.44 -22.55 9.52
C GLU A 150 -21.64 -22.54 8.57
N ALA A 151 -21.49 -21.93 7.38
CA ALA A 151 -22.55 -21.90 6.37
C ALA A 151 -22.86 -23.28 5.78
N VAL A 152 -21.86 -24.14 5.64
CA VAL A 152 -22.03 -25.56 5.23
C VAL A 152 -22.73 -26.34 6.33
N GLN A 153 -22.26 -26.19 7.58
CA GLN A 153 -22.84 -26.88 8.75
C GLN A 153 -24.30 -26.45 9.01
N ALA A 154 -24.64 -25.17 8.81
CA ALA A 154 -25.98 -24.66 8.92
C ALA A 154 -26.91 -25.22 7.80
N ARG A 155 -26.39 -25.48 6.61
CA ARG A 155 -27.11 -26.14 5.51
C ARG A 155 -27.35 -27.63 5.79
N GLU A 156 -26.37 -28.34 6.30
CA GLU A 156 -26.51 -29.76 6.67
C GLU A 156 -27.49 -29.94 7.82
N ASN A 157 -27.41 -29.11 8.87
CA ASN A 157 -28.37 -29.14 9.99
C ASN A 157 -29.80 -28.67 9.59
N GLY A 158 -29.92 -27.84 8.53
CA GLY A 158 -31.20 -27.44 7.97
C GLY A 158 -31.86 -28.51 7.12
N PHE A 159 -31.08 -29.42 6.52
CA PHE A 159 -31.62 -30.53 5.68
C PHE A 159 -32.20 -31.68 6.51
N GLU A 160 -31.68 -31.92 7.72
CA GLU A 160 -32.23 -32.92 8.63
C GLU A 160 -33.59 -32.56 9.21
N LYS A 161 -34.01 -31.30 9.18
CA LYS A 161 -35.33 -30.84 9.64
C LYS A 161 -36.44 -30.96 8.61
N TYR A 162 -36.15 -31.32 7.36
CA TYR A 162 -37.15 -31.41 6.27
C TYR A 162 -37.44 -32.83 5.79
N THR A 163 -36.95 -33.85 6.47
CA THR A 163 -37.27 -35.27 6.20
C THR A 163 -38.20 -35.85 7.26
N GLY A 164 -39.16 -35.10 7.76
CA GLY A 164 -40.24 -35.56 8.65
C GLY A 164 -41.59 -35.14 8.09
N GLU A 165 -42.27 -36.12 7.52
CA GLU A 165 -43.66 -36.18 7.10
C GLU A 165 -44.61 -35.04 7.50
N GLU A 166 -45.36 -34.52 6.56
CA GLU A 166 -46.83 -34.52 6.49
C GLU A 166 -47.43 -33.35 5.71
N ASN A 167 -48.30 -33.78 4.79
CA ASN A 167 -49.58 -33.20 4.36
C ASN A 167 -49.63 -32.00 3.41
N CYS A 168 -50.00 -32.41 2.19
CA CYS A 168 -50.81 -31.66 1.25
C CYS A 168 -52.10 -31.12 1.89
N SER A 169 -52.33 -29.80 1.75
CA SER A 169 -53.60 -29.28 1.22
C SER A 169 -53.66 -27.75 1.21
N ALA A 170 -54.05 -27.26 0.05
CA ALA A 170 -54.86 -26.07 -0.22
C ALA A 170 -54.42 -24.67 0.24
N GLY A 171 -54.28 -23.79 -0.75
CA GLY A 171 -54.36 -22.35 -0.54
C GLY A 171 -53.70 -21.50 -1.62
N VAL A 172 -54.16 -21.62 -2.87
CA VAL A 172 -53.91 -20.61 -3.92
C VAL A 172 -54.72 -19.36 -3.59
N SER A 173 -54.15 -18.23 -3.54
CA SER A 173 -54.63 -16.93 -4.05
C SER A 173 -54.23 -15.73 -3.19
N GLY A 174 -53.62 -14.73 -3.83
CA GLY A 174 -53.77 -13.35 -3.40
C GLY A 174 -52.52 -12.71 -2.78
N LYS A 175 -51.74 -12.02 -3.62
CA LYS A 175 -51.36 -10.62 -3.52
C LYS A 175 -50.09 -10.31 -4.33
N LEU A 176 -50.30 -10.24 -5.62
CA LEU A 176 -49.58 -9.34 -6.50
C LEU A 176 -50.41 -8.05 -6.57
N GLN A 177 -49.93 -6.98 -5.92
CA GLN A 177 -50.23 -5.56 -6.20
C GLN A 177 -49.81 -4.73 -5.00
N GLN A 178 -48.70 -4.03 -5.17
CA GLN A 178 -48.39 -2.71 -4.63
C GLN A 178 -46.88 -2.55 -4.44
N GLN A 179 -46.24 -2.06 -5.47
CA GLN A 179 -45.02 -1.23 -5.36
C GLN A 179 -44.71 -0.64 -6.75
N GLU A 180 -45.62 0.19 -7.25
CA GLU A 180 -45.33 1.29 -8.16
C GLU A 180 -45.92 2.52 -7.50
N GLN A 181 -45.07 3.35 -6.91
CA GLN A 181 -45.22 4.79 -6.66
C GLN A 181 -44.20 5.18 -5.60
N VAL A 182 -43.05 5.66 -6.05
CA VAL A 182 -42.26 6.79 -5.50
C VAL A 182 -41.15 7.08 -6.49
N LEU A 183 -41.48 7.83 -7.53
CA LEU A 183 -40.56 8.67 -8.29
C LEU A 183 -41.42 9.73 -8.99
N SER A 184 -41.60 10.84 -8.34
CA SER A 184 -41.87 12.16 -8.93
C SER A 184 -41.21 13.19 -8.03
#